data_f25b237a9a3073b4c0b3bd1443f76541
#
_entry.id   f25b237a9a3073b4c0b3bd1443f76541
#
_cell.length_a   1.000
_cell.length_b   1.000
_cell.length_c   1.000
_cell.angle_alpha   90.00
_cell.angle_beta   90.00
_cell.angle_gamma   90.00
#
_symmetry.space_group_name_H-M   'P 1'
#
loop_
_entity.id
_entity.type
_entity.pdbx_description
1 polymer ?
#
loop_
_entity_poly.entity_id
_entity_poly.type
_entity_poly.pdbx_seq_one_letter_code
_entity_poly.pdbx_strand_id
1 'polypeptide(L)'
;MVESKYTATDLKIMQSWILERKIQVSQTRILETYNRYNNMCYVSFSGGKDSSVLADLTARVCKVLNCKLVLWFSDTGLEFPEVKKHVKEFPTYLRNRYGIEVELIVDYPRDKSGKRISFRDVVLTEGYPVISKTVSRQVRDVKKLGKNCWAYGCFNGREKGIYNMLQWKYLIDAPFKVSNKCCQIMKKNPAKRFNKSSGRIPIIGTMACESKQRKTEWLHNGCNAFDKGEPSSQPISFWTENDVLEYLYRFDV
;
A
#
# COMPACT_ATOMS: atom_id res chain seq x y z
N MET A 1 -7.01 9.63 23.25
CA MET A 1 -7.19 8.49 22.29
C MET A 1 -8.00 9.05 21.14
N VAL A 2 -7.54 8.88 19.89
CA VAL A 2 -8.35 9.29 18.74
C VAL A 2 -9.53 8.33 18.67
N GLU A 3 -10.74 8.87 18.72
CA GLU A 3 -11.99 8.11 18.67
C GLU A 3 -12.11 7.39 17.32
N SER A 4 -12.49 6.11 17.33
CA SER A 4 -12.67 5.33 16.10
C SER A 4 -13.94 5.80 15.38
N LYS A 5 -13.83 6.14 14.10
CA LYS A 5 -14.94 6.60 13.26
C LYS A 5 -15.93 5.46 12.94
N TYR A 6 -15.44 4.23 12.92
CA TYR A 6 -16.20 3.01 12.64
C TYR A 6 -15.89 1.91 13.64
N THR A 7 -16.82 0.95 13.77
CA THR A 7 -16.69 -0.22 14.63
C THR A 7 -16.28 -1.46 13.82
N ALA A 8 -15.87 -2.51 14.52
CA ALA A 8 -15.62 -3.82 13.88
C ALA A 8 -16.91 -4.45 13.30
N THR A 9 -18.07 -4.09 13.85
CA THR A 9 -19.38 -4.52 13.35
C THR A 9 -19.70 -3.85 12.03
N ASP A 10 -19.42 -2.54 11.89
CA ASP A 10 -19.61 -1.82 10.62
C ASP A 10 -18.79 -2.44 9.50
N LEU A 11 -17.53 -2.79 9.79
CA LEU A 11 -16.68 -3.48 8.81
C LEU A 11 -17.27 -4.83 8.39
N LYS A 12 -17.74 -5.66 9.35
CA LYS A 12 -18.36 -6.94 9.05
C LYS A 12 -19.62 -6.80 8.20
N ILE A 13 -20.47 -5.81 8.51
CA ILE A 13 -21.67 -5.51 7.71
C ILE A 13 -21.26 -5.13 6.28
N MET A 14 -20.29 -4.24 6.09
CA MET A 14 -19.83 -3.86 4.75
C MET A 14 -19.19 -5.04 4.01
N GLN A 15 -18.46 -5.90 4.70
CA GLN A 15 -17.88 -7.12 4.13
C GLN A 15 -18.92 -8.17 3.72
N SER A 16 -20.11 -8.19 4.34
CA SER A 16 -21.21 -9.11 3.99
C SER A 16 -22.07 -8.64 2.83
N TRP A 17 -21.87 -7.41 2.32
CA TRP A 17 -22.63 -6.92 1.15
C TRP A 17 -22.31 -7.73 -0.11
N ILE A 18 -23.28 -7.79 -1.02
CA ILE A 18 -23.09 -8.35 -2.36
C ILE A 18 -22.10 -7.49 -3.16
N LEU A 19 -21.43 -8.10 -4.12
CA LEU A 19 -20.36 -7.45 -4.89
C LEU A 19 -20.82 -6.17 -5.59
N GLU A 20 -22.04 -6.16 -6.15
CA GLU A 20 -22.62 -5.00 -6.84
C GLU A 20 -22.70 -3.77 -5.93
N ARG A 21 -23.15 -3.96 -4.67
CA ARG A 21 -23.19 -2.88 -3.68
C ARG A 21 -21.80 -2.39 -3.31
N LYS A 22 -20.85 -3.32 -3.18
CA LYS A 22 -19.44 -2.95 -2.90
C LYS A 22 -18.83 -2.14 -4.04
N ILE A 23 -19.11 -2.51 -5.28
CA ILE A 23 -18.71 -1.75 -6.48
C ILE A 23 -19.26 -0.33 -6.44
N GLN A 24 -20.57 -0.18 -6.24
CA GLN A 24 -21.23 1.14 -6.18
C GLN A 24 -20.63 2.03 -5.10
N VAL A 25 -20.46 1.50 -3.87
CA VAL A 25 -19.87 2.25 -2.76
C VAL A 25 -18.42 2.63 -3.08
N SER A 26 -17.63 1.73 -3.65
CA SER A 26 -16.23 2.02 -4.01
C SER A 26 -16.14 3.11 -5.08
N GLN A 27 -17.00 3.05 -6.11
CA GLN A 27 -17.06 4.10 -7.14
C GLN A 27 -17.50 5.45 -6.55
N THR A 28 -18.44 5.46 -5.60
CA THR A 28 -18.83 6.69 -4.88
C THR A 28 -17.64 7.27 -4.12
N ARG A 29 -16.84 6.45 -3.42
CA ARG A 29 -15.65 6.92 -2.69
C ARG A 29 -14.56 7.45 -3.62
N ILE A 30 -14.40 6.85 -4.80
CA ILE A 30 -13.51 7.37 -5.84
C ILE A 30 -14.01 8.71 -6.35
N LEU A 31 -15.30 8.81 -6.69
CA LEU A 31 -15.95 10.04 -7.17
C LEU A 31 -15.82 11.19 -6.17
N GLU A 32 -16.07 10.93 -4.86
CA GLU A 32 -15.86 11.90 -3.79
C GLU A 32 -14.41 12.41 -3.77
N THR A 33 -13.43 11.50 -3.97
CA THR A 33 -12.01 11.85 -3.99
C THR A 33 -11.67 12.73 -5.19
N TYR A 34 -12.11 12.37 -6.39
CA TYR A 34 -11.89 13.15 -7.60
C TYR A 34 -12.51 14.54 -7.52
N ASN A 35 -13.76 14.64 -7.05
CA ASN A 35 -14.45 15.93 -6.87
C ASN A 35 -13.74 16.81 -5.83
N ARG A 36 -13.35 16.24 -4.69
CA ARG A 36 -12.70 17.01 -3.61
C ARG A 36 -11.35 17.58 -4.03
N TYR A 37 -10.62 16.89 -4.88
CA TYR A 37 -9.26 17.28 -5.30
C TYR A 37 -9.16 17.67 -6.78
N ASN A 38 -10.26 18.12 -7.39
CA ASN A 38 -10.30 18.63 -8.76
C ASN A 38 -9.58 17.71 -9.76
N ASN A 39 -9.87 16.41 -9.71
CA ASN A 39 -9.25 15.36 -10.52
C ASN A 39 -7.72 15.17 -10.29
N MET A 40 -7.14 15.84 -9.30
CA MET A 40 -5.73 15.71 -8.94
C MET A 40 -5.49 14.44 -8.11
N CYS A 41 -5.81 13.28 -8.71
CA CYS A 41 -5.68 11.98 -8.09
C CYS A 41 -4.80 11.06 -8.94
N TYR A 42 -4.35 9.95 -8.36
CA TYR A 42 -3.71 8.85 -9.07
C TYR A 42 -3.95 7.52 -8.38
N VAL A 43 -3.98 6.43 -9.12
CA VAL A 43 -4.01 5.07 -8.56
C VAL A 43 -2.58 4.60 -8.30
N SER A 44 -2.29 4.20 -7.06
CA SER A 44 -1.04 3.49 -6.72
C SER A 44 -1.12 2.07 -7.28
N PHE A 45 -0.64 1.91 -8.52
CA PHE A 45 -0.78 0.69 -9.31
C PHE A 45 0.44 -0.20 -9.14
N SER A 46 0.28 -1.38 -8.55
CA SER A 46 1.37 -2.34 -8.34
C SER A 46 1.43 -3.45 -9.39
N GLY A 47 0.44 -3.54 -10.29
CA GLY A 47 0.26 -4.65 -11.21
C GLY A 47 -0.28 -5.93 -10.57
N GLY A 48 -0.62 -5.91 -9.28
CA GLY A 48 -1.28 -7.02 -8.59
C GLY A 48 -2.81 -6.92 -8.69
N LYS A 49 -3.50 -8.02 -8.39
CA LYS A 49 -4.96 -8.19 -8.50
C LYS A 49 -5.77 -7.02 -7.90
N ASP A 50 -5.45 -6.62 -6.67
CA ASP A 50 -6.19 -5.58 -5.95
C ASP A 50 -6.04 -4.21 -6.61
N SER A 51 -4.83 -3.89 -7.08
CA SER A 51 -4.57 -2.63 -7.79
C SER A 51 -5.15 -2.61 -9.20
N SER A 52 -5.29 -3.76 -9.86
CA SER A 52 -5.95 -3.88 -11.17
C SER A 52 -7.46 -3.66 -11.04
N VAL A 53 -8.11 -4.28 -10.05
CA VAL A 53 -9.52 -4.02 -9.72
C VAL A 53 -9.74 -2.54 -9.41
N LEU A 54 -8.88 -1.94 -8.57
CA LEU A 54 -8.99 -0.53 -8.23
C LEU A 54 -8.83 0.37 -9.45
N ALA A 55 -7.87 0.07 -10.34
CA ALA A 55 -7.65 0.84 -11.56
C ALA A 55 -8.84 0.74 -12.52
N ASP A 56 -9.45 -0.43 -12.67
CA ASP A 56 -10.66 -0.64 -13.46
C ASP A 56 -11.86 0.13 -12.89
N LEU A 57 -12.11 0.05 -11.57
CA LEU A 57 -13.14 0.84 -10.89
C LEU A 57 -12.92 2.35 -11.08
N THR A 58 -11.66 2.79 -11.00
CA THR A 58 -11.31 4.21 -11.18
C THR A 58 -11.50 4.63 -12.63
N ALA A 59 -11.18 3.77 -13.60
CA ALA A 59 -11.41 4.03 -15.02
C ALA A 59 -12.89 4.26 -15.34
N ARG A 60 -13.79 3.49 -14.71
CA ARG A 60 -15.26 3.69 -14.84
C ARG A 60 -15.69 5.08 -14.34
N VAL A 61 -15.12 5.53 -13.21
CA VAL A 61 -15.39 6.86 -12.67
C VAL A 61 -14.80 7.95 -13.56
N CYS A 62 -13.57 7.79 -14.04
CA CYS A 62 -12.93 8.73 -14.97
C CYS A 62 -13.74 8.88 -16.28
N LYS A 63 -14.34 7.80 -16.79
CA LYS A 63 -15.26 7.85 -17.94
C LYS A 63 -16.47 8.75 -17.67
N VAL A 64 -17.08 8.61 -16.49
CA VAL A 64 -18.25 9.44 -16.10
C VAL A 64 -17.84 10.91 -15.94
N LEU A 65 -16.67 11.16 -15.36
CA LEU A 65 -16.14 12.52 -15.15
C LEU A 65 -15.49 13.12 -16.39
N ASN A 66 -15.36 12.36 -17.48
CA ASN A 66 -14.61 12.74 -18.68
C ASN A 66 -13.21 13.30 -18.35
N CYS A 67 -12.47 12.57 -17.50
CA CYS A 67 -11.14 12.97 -17.04
C CYS A 67 -10.10 11.87 -17.25
N LYS A 68 -8.83 12.26 -17.23
CA LYS A 68 -7.69 11.35 -17.37
C LYS A 68 -7.49 10.50 -16.11
N LEU A 69 -7.22 9.20 -16.31
CA LEU A 69 -6.73 8.30 -15.26
C LEU A 69 -5.21 8.32 -15.21
N VAL A 70 -4.64 8.55 -14.04
CA VAL A 70 -3.20 8.45 -13.80
C VAL A 70 -2.91 7.20 -12.97
N LEU A 71 -2.09 6.30 -13.52
CA LEU A 71 -1.55 5.13 -12.84
C LEU A 71 -0.09 5.42 -12.46
N TRP A 72 0.26 5.23 -11.21
CA TRP A 72 1.64 5.39 -10.74
C TRP A 72 2.19 4.05 -10.25
N PHE A 73 3.31 3.63 -10.80
CA PHE A 73 4.00 2.39 -10.51
C PHE A 73 5.41 2.65 -9.98
N SER A 74 5.75 2.05 -8.84
CA SER A 74 7.13 2.06 -8.31
C SER A 74 7.85 0.79 -8.74
N ASP A 75 8.72 0.89 -9.75
CA ASP A 75 9.58 -0.21 -10.17
C ASP A 75 10.73 -0.39 -9.18
N THR A 76 10.59 -1.38 -8.30
CA THR A 76 11.60 -1.71 -7.29
C THR A 76 12.73 -2.57 -7.82
N GLY A 77 12.57 -3.11 -9.06
CA GLY A 77 13.48 -4.08 -9.66
C GLY A 77 13.28 -5.52 -9.17
N LEU A 78 12.30 -5.76 -8.29
CA LEU A 78 11.99 -7.08 -7.71
C LEU A 78 10.71 -7.71 -8.28
N GLU A 79 10.00 -6.99 -9.11
CA GLU A 79 8.76 -7.46 -9.72
C GLU A 79 9.06 -8.56 -10.74
N PHE A 80 8.21 -9.60 -10.75
CA PHE A 80 8.25 -10.64 -11.77
C PHE A 80 8.07 -10.05 -13.19
N PRO A 81 8.67 -10.67 -14.23
CA PRO A 81 8.53 -10.21 -15.61
C PRO A 81 7.06 -10.07 -16.06
N GLU A 82 6.20 -10.99 -15.63
CA GLU A 82 4.77 -11.00 -15.92
C GLU A 82 4.06 -9.78 -15.32
N VAL A 83 4.40 -9.41 -14.09
CA VAL A 83 3.86 -8.20 -13.44
C VAL A 83 4.30 -6.96 -14.19
N LYS A 84 5.57 -6.88 -14.61
CA LYS A 84 6.07 -5.74 -15.41
C LYS A 84 5.40 -5.66 -16.79
N LYS A 85 5.14 -6.79 -17.41
CA LYS A 85 4.39 -6.88 -18.67
C LYS A 85 2.96 -6.37 -18.46
N HIS A 86 2.25 -6.88 -17.46
CA HIS A 86 0.90 -6.44 -17.12
C HIS A 86 0.84 -4.93 -16.85
N VAL A 87 1.76 -4.39 -16.07
CA VAL A 87 1.83 -2.94 -15.78
C VAL A 87 1.93 -2.10 -17.05
N LYS A 88 2.66 -2.56 -18.07
CA LYS A 88 2.81 -1.84 -19.34
C LYS A 88 1.59 -1.96 -20.26
N GLU A 89 0.93 -3.12 -20.27
CA GLU A 89 -0.19 -3.44 -21.16
C GLU A 89 -1.54 -2.97 -20.62
N PHE A 90 -1.72 -2.99 -19.30
CA PHE A 90 -2.99 -2.67 -18.65
C PHE A 90 -3.53 -1.25 -18.94
N PRO A 91 -2.71 -0.20 -19.04
CA PRO A 91 -3.19 1.12 -19.49
C PRO A 91 -3.85 1.10 -20.87
N THR A 92 -3.32 0.31 -21.82
CA THR A 92 -3.90 0.15 -23.14
C THR A 92 -5.23 -0.61 -23.09
N TYR A 93 -5.31 -1.67 -22.28
CA TYR A 93 -6.57 -2.36 -22.01
C TYR A 93 -7.65 -1.40 -21.49
N LEU A 94 -7.33 -0.55 -20.49
CA LEU A 94 -8.27 0.41 -19.95
C LEU A 94 -8.69 1.50 -20.96
N ARG A 95 -7.75 1.99 -21.79
CA ARG A 95 -8.08 2.95 -22.87
C ARG A 95 -9.08 2.34 -23.83
N ASN A 96 -8.83 1.13 -24.30
CA ASN A 96 -9.69 0.45 -25.28
C ASN A 96 -11.07 0.14 -24.70
N ARG A 97 -11.13 -0.27 -23.43
CA ARG A 97 -12.37 -0.66 -22.77
C ARG A 97 -13.27 0.52 -22.43
N TYR A 98 -12.70 1.63 -21.98
CA TYR A 98 -13.48 2.76 -21.46
C TYR A 98 -13.46 4.00 -22.33
N GLY A 99 -12.61 4.08 -23.33
CA GLY A 99 -12.49 5.25 -24.20
C GLY A 99 -11.97 6.48 -23.48
N ILE A 100 -11.09 6.30 -22.47
CA ILE A 100 -10.53 7.38 -21.66
C ILE A 100 -9.02 7.52 -21.89
N GLU A 101 -8.46 8.69 -21.58
CA GLU A 101 -7.02 8.88 -21.52
C GLU A 101 -6.48 8.20 -20.23
N VAL A 102 -5.44 7.37 -20.40
CA VAL A 102 -4.74 6.71 -19.27
C VAL A 102 -3.25 7.00 -19.38
N GLU A 103 -2.68 7.59 -18.36
CA GLU A 103 -1.26 7.86 -18.21
C GLU A 103 -0.63 6.88 -17.23
N LEU A 104 0.48 6.22 -17.63
CA LEU A 104 1.30 5.42 -16.75
C LEU A 104 2.57 6.17 -16.39
N ILE A 105 2.78 6.41 -15.11
CA ILE A 105 4.00 7.01 -14.56
C ILE A 105 4.79 5.90 -13.87
N VAL A 106 5.99 5.61 -14.38
CA VAL A 106 6.91 4.65 -13.77
C VAL A 106 7.98 5.43 -12.99
N ASP A 107 8.01 5.24 -11.69
CA ASP A 107 9.01 5.84 -10.79
C ASP A 107 9.92 4.77 -10.17
N TYR A 108 11.04 5.19 -9.64
CA TYR A 108 12.09 4.33 -9.11
C TYR A 108 12.51 4.81 -7.72
N PRO A 109 12.95 3.88 -6.82
CA PRO A 109 13.64 4.26 -5.60
C PRO A 109 14.89 5.07 -5.90
N ARG A 110 15.12 6.13 -5.13
CA ARG A 110 16.28 7.01 -5.27
C ARG A 110 16.94 7.25 -3.92
N ASP A 111 18.23 7.45 -3.92
CA ASP A 111 18.99 7.92 -2.77
C ASP A 111 18.79 9.44 -2.54
N LYS A 112 19.50 9.98 -1.56
CA LYS A 112 19.45 11.42 -1.22
C LYS A 112 20.01 12.32 -2.31
N SER A 113 20.87 11.80 -3.20
CA SER A 113 21.43 12.53 -4.35
C SER A 113 20.51 12.50 -5.57
N GLY A 114 19.39 11.74 -5.52
CA GLY A 114 18.47 11.56 -6.63
C GLY A 114 18.84 10.40 -7.56
N LYS A 115 19.93 9.68 -7.31
CA LYS A 115 20.36 8.53 -8.11
C LYS A 115 19.43 7.33 -7.85
N ARG A 116 19.04 6.61 -8.91
CA ARG A 116 18.31 5.34 -8.80
C ARG A 116 19.12 4.32 -8.00
N ILE A 117 18.45 3.65 -7.07
CA ILE A 117 19.02 2.59 -6.24
C ILE A 117 18.25 1.28 -6.42
N SER A 118 18.97 0.18 -6.35
CA SER A 118 18.42 -1.17 -6.36
C SER A 118 18.09 -1.67 -4.96
N PHE A 119 17.32 -2.75 -4.87
CA PHE A 119 17.11 -3.44 -3.58
C PHE A 119 18.42 -3.94 -2.97
N ARG A 120 19.37 -4.39 -3.81
CA ARG A 120 20.72 -4.78 -3.36
C ARG A 120 21.41 -3.62 -2.65
N ASP A 121 21.36 -2.41 -3.22
CA ASP A 121 21.98 -1.22 -2.60
C ASP A 121 21.34 -0.94 -1.24
N VAL A 122 20.02 -1.06 -1.13
CA VAL A 122 19.31 -0.86 0.14
C VAL A 122 19.70 -1.91 1.18
N VAL A 123 19.84 -3.16 0.80
CA VAL A 123 20.26 -4.23 1.71
C VAL A 123 21.69 -4.02 2.20
N LEU A 124 22.60 -3.66 1.32
CA LEU A 124 24.00 -3.42 1.67
C LEU A 124 24.18 -2.20 2.59
N THR A 125 23.41 -1.13 2.35
CA THR A 125 23.53 0.12 3.12
C THR A 125 22.74 0.08 4.44
N GLU A 126 21.49 -0.35 4.40
CA GLU A 126 20.57 -0.31 5.54
C GLU A 126 20.46 -1.62 6.30
N GLY A 127 20.63 -2.75 5.63
CA GLY A 127 20.56 -4.09 6.20
C GLY A 127 19.44 -4.96 5.66
N TYR A 128 19.52 -6.24 5.99
CA TYR A 128 18.58 -7.28 5.54
C TYR A 128 17.26 -7.23 6.32
N PRO A 129 16.11 -7.35 5.63
CA PRO A 129 14.85 -7.64 6.28
C PRO A 129 14.78 -9.14 6.59
N VAL A 130 14.84 -9.51 7.87
CA VAL A 130 14.84 -10.90 8.31
C VAL A 130 13.57 -11.22 9.11
N ILE A 131 13.05 -12.45 8.98
CA ILE A 131 11.93 -13.02 9.73
C ILE A 131 10.63 -12.21 9.53
N SER A 132 10.56 -11.02 10.14
CA SER A 132 9.42 -10.10 10.04
C SER A 132 9.87 -8.65 10.21
N LYS A 133 8.99 -7.71 9.84
CA LYS A 133 9.25 -6.28 10.07
C LYS A 133 9.46 -5.96 11.55
N THR A 134 8.75 -6.64 12.43
CA THR A 134 8.84 -6.42 13.88
C THR A 134 10.18 -6.92 14.40
N VAL A 135 10.57 -8.15 14.07
CA VAL A 135 11.88 -8.71 14.45
C VAL A 135 13.02 -7.87 13.90
N SER A 136 13.01 -7.55 12.60
CA SER A 136 14.06 -6.73 11.97
C SER A 136 14.18 -5.34 12.61
N ARG A 137 13.04 -4.73 12.99
CA ARG A 137 13.02 -3.45 13.70
C ARG A 137 13.69 -3.58 15.07
N GLN A 138 13.29 -4.57 15.86
CA GLN A 138 13.83 -4.74 17.22
C GLN A 138 15.33 -5.07 17.19
N VAL A 139 15.77 -5.94 16.26
CA VAL A 139 17.23 -6.23 16.08
C VAL A 139 17.98 -4.94 15.74
N ARG A 140 17.48 -4.15 14.79
CA ARG A 140 18.08 -2.86 14.43
C ARG A 140 18.16 -1.93 15.63
N ASP A 141 17.07 -1.83 16.40
CA ASP A 141 16.99 -0.92 17.53
C ASP A 141 17.95 -1.35 18.67
N VAL A 142 18.11 -2.66 18.93
CA VAL A 142 19.13 -3.17 19.85
C VAL A 142 20.56 -2.85 19.36
N LYS A 143 20.86 -3.11 18.07
CA LYS A 143 22.19 -2.79 17.51
C LYS A 143 22.50 -1.29 17.57
N LYS A 144 21.50 -0.43 17.49
CA LYS A 144 21.68 1.03 17.53
C LYS A 144 21.73 1.60 18.96
N LEU A 145 20.86 1.12 19.85
CA LEU A 145 20.62 1.69 21.19
C LEU A 145 21.28 0.90 22.31
N GLY A 146 21.81 -0.29 22.02
CA GLY A 146 22.44 -1.16 23.01
C GLY A 146 21.45 -2.01 23.81
N LYS A 147 21.99 -2.74 24.77
CA LYS A 147 21.25 -3.74 25.58
C LYS A 147 20.31 -3.16 26.62
N ASN A 148 20.37 -1.87 26.89
CA ASN A 148 19.51 -1.20 27.89
C ASN A 148 18.18 -0.71 27.32
N CYS A 149 17.91 -0.92 26.03
CA CYS A 149 16.66 -0.50 25.40
C CYS A 149 15.53 -1.55 25.57
N TRP A 150 14.29 -1.10 25.45
CA TRP A 150 13.12 -1.97 25.49
C TRP A 150 13.20 -3.11 24.46
N ALA A 151 13.71 -2.82 23.26
CA ALA A 151 13.87 -3.81 22.20
C ALA A 151 14.70 -5.03 22.65
N TYR A 152 15.72 -4.84 23.49
CA TYR A 152 16.51 -5.94 24.03
C TYR A 152 15.70 -6.83 24.99
N GLY A 153 14.74 -6.24 25.73
CA GLY A 153 13.82 -6.99 26.58
C GLY A 153 12.98 -8.02 25.80
N CYS A 154 12.62 -7.70 24.55
CA CYS A 154 11.90 -8.62 23.66
C CYS A 154 12.69 -9.92 23.40
N PHE A 155 14.02 -9.86 23.34
CA PHE A 155 14.91 -10.99 23.10
C PHE A 155 15.37 -11.73 24.37
N ASN A 156 14.92 -11.29 25.54
CA ASN A 156 15.24 -11.91 26.83
C ASN A 156 14.00 -12.45 27.57
N GLY A 157 12.87 -12.65 26.86
CA GLY A 157 11.66 -13.22 27.43
C GLY A 157 10.88 -12.30 28.38
N ARG A 158 11.21 -10.99 28.45
CA ARG A 158 10.49 -10.00 29.26
C ARG A 158 9.11 -9.67 28.70
N GLU A 159 8.92 -9.82 27.40
CA GLU A 159 7.69 -9.47 26.69
C GLU A 159 6.88 -10.72 26.30
N LYS A 160 5.57 -10.55 26.11
CA LYS A 160 4.64 -11.63 25.73
C LYS A 160 4.12 -11.44 24.30
N GLY A 161 3.52 -12.50 23.75
CA GLY A 161 2.88 -12.47 22.42
C GLY A 161 3.88 -12.19 21.30
N ILE A 162 3.52 -11.33 20.35
CA ILE A 162 4.35 -11.00 19.18
C ILE A 162 5.68 -10.32 19.52
N TYR A 163 5.83 -9.83 20.73
CA TYR A 163 7.05 -9.20 21.23
C TYR A 163 7.95 -10.16 22.01
N ASN A 164 7.54 -11.41 22.22
CA ASN A 164 8.44 -12.45 22.70
C ASN A 164 9.25 -12.98 21.51
N MET A 165 10.52 -12.56 21.45
CA MET A 165 11.43 -12.84 20.32
C MET A 165 12.64 -13.63 20.78
N LEU A 166 12.57 -14.33 21.90
CA LEU A 166 13.68 -15.07 22.49
C LEU A 166 14.34 -16.02 21.48
N GLN A 167 13.57 -16.71 20.67
CA GLN A 167 14.04 -17.61 19.60
C GLN A 167 14.88 -16.94 18.53
N TRP A 168 14.75 -15.59 18.36
CA TRP A 168 15.47 -14.82 17.35
C TRP A 168 16.64 -14.01 17.92
N LYS A 169 17.02 -14.27 19.19
CA LYS A 169 18.07 -13.52 19.91
C LYS A 169 19.41 -13.55 19.17
N TYR A 170 19.75 -14.66 18.52
CA TYR A 170 20.98 -14.83 17.74
C TYR A 170 21.14 -13.78 16.62
N LEU A 171 20.05 -13.19 16.12
CA LEU A 171 20.12 -12.15 15.10
C LEU A 171 20.71 -10.83 15.60
N ILE A 172 20.77 -10.61 16.91
CA ILE A 172 21.43 -9.46 17.51
C ILE A 172 22.93 -9.48 17.19
N ASP A 173 23.52 -10.67 17.20
CA ASP A 173 24.97 -10.87 16.97
C ASP A 173 25.28 -11.23 15.51
N ALA A 174 24.29 -11.15 14.61
CA ALA A 174 24.49 -11.42 13.19
C ALA A 174 25.59 -10.53 12.61
N PRO A 175 26.53 -11.08 11.77
CA PRO A 175 27.67 -10.34 11.22
C PRO A 175 27.28 -9.33 10.14
N PHE A 176 25.98 -9.19 9.85
CA PHE A 176 25.43 -8.27 8.88
C PHE A 176 24.41 -7.32 9.51
N LYS A 177 24.12 -6.22 8.83
CA LYS A 177 23.09 -5.28 9.27
C LYS A 177 21.71 -5.90 9.08
N VAL A 178 20.81 -5.69 10.06
CA VAL A 178 19.41 -6.08 10.00
C VAL A 178 18.54 -4.83 10.08
N SER A 179 17.57 -4.70 9.19
CA SER A 179 16.69 -3.52 9.12
C SER A 179 15.36 -3.82 8.46
N ASN A 180 14.31 -3.11 8.89
CA ASN A 180 12.99 -3.12 8.27
C ASN A 180 12.76 -1.94 7.30
N LYS A 181 13.79 -1.19 6.93
CA LYS A 181 13.67 0.05 6.15
C LYS A 181 13.41 -0.16 4.66
N CYS A 182 13.62 -1.38 4.13
CA CYS A 182 13.47 -1.65 2.69
C CYS A 182 12.13 -1.16 2.13
N CYS A 183 11.01 -1.44 2.80
CA CYS A 183 9.69 -1.00 2.35
C CYS A 183 9.54 0.53 2.37
N GLN A 184 10.15 1.21 3.35
CA GLN A 184 10.15 2.66 3.42
C GLN A 184 10.88 3.26 2.21
N ILE A 185 12.07 2.73 1.90
CA ILE A 185 12.95 3.27 0.86
C ILE A 185 12.45 2.90 -0.53
N MET A 186 12.04 1.63 -0.72
CA MET A 186 11.67 1.12 -2.04
C MET A 186 10.27 1.55 -2.51
N LYS A 187 9.33 1.75 -1.57
CA LYS A 187 7.91 2.02 -1.92
C LYS A 187 7.39 3.33 -1.35
N LYS A 188 7.56 3.58 -0.03
CA LYS A 188 6.93 4.75 0.60
C LYS A 188 7.61 6.07 0.24
N ASN A 189 8.94 6.12 0.18
CA ASN A 189 9.66 7.36 -0.17
C ASN A 189 9.39 7.80 -1.63
N PRO A 190 9.41 6.90 -2.64
CA PRO A 190 8.98 7.25 -3.99
C PRO A 190 7.56 7.83 -4.04
N ALA A 191 6.58 7.16 -3.38
CA ALA A 191 5.20 7.65 -3.34
C ALA A 191 5.10 9.05 -2.70
N LYS A 192 5.75 9.27 -1.55
CA LYS A 192 5.77 10.59 -0.89
C LYS A 192 6.41 11.68 -1.77
N ARG A 193 7.49 11.34 -2.47
CA ARG A 193 8.13 12.25 -3.42
C ARG A 193 7.17 12.61 -4.55
N PHE A 194 6.51 11.62 -5.13
CA PHE A 194 5.52 11.83 -6.19
C PHE A 194 4.34 12.67 -5.72
N ASN A 195 3.75 12.37 -4.54
CA ASN A 195 2.68 13.17 -3.95
C ASN A 195 3.08 14.65 -3.83
N LYS A 196 4.30 14.89 -3.29
CA LYS A 196 4.80 16.25 -3.07
C LYS A 196 5.07 17.00 -4.37
N SER A 197 5.63 16.33 -5.38
CA SER A 197 6.00 16.97 -6.65
C SER A 197 4.80 17.19 -7.58
N SER A 198 3.83 16.27 -7.56
CA SER A 198 2.66 16.33 -8.46
C SER A 198 1.44 17.02 -7.83
N GLY A 199 1.39 17.16 -6.51
CA GLY A 199 0.21 17.61 -5.77
C GLY A 199 -0.97 16.64 -5.80
N ARG A 200 -0.78 15.42 -6.35
CA ARG A 200 -1.84 14.43 -6.51
C ARG A 200 -2.08 13.61 -5.27
N ILE A 201 -3.32 13.18 -5.08
CA ILE A 201 -3.77 12.35 -3.96
C ILE A 201 -3.77 10.88 -4.36
N PRO A 202 -3.16 9.98 -3.56
CA PRO A 202 -3.13 8.55 -3.85
C PRO A 202 -4.49 7.88 -3.59
N ILE A 203 -4.89 7.03 -4.55
CA ILE A 203 -5.95 6.05 -4.38
C ILE A 203 -5.26 4.68 -4.31
N ILE A 204 -5.47 3.95 -3.20
CA ILE A 204 -4.67 2.78 -2.83
C ILE A 204 -5.56 1.55 -2.66
N GLY A 205 -5.18 0.44 -3.31
CA GLY A 205 -5.91 -0.83 -3.27
C GLY A 205 -5.54 -1.70 -2.07
N THR A 206 -5.66 -1.18 -0.85
CA THR A 206 -5.41 -1.96 0.37
C THR A 206 -6.71 -2.33 1.08
N MET A 207 -6.76 -3.54 1.66
CA MET A 207 -7.95 -4.06 2.32
C MET A 207 -7.73 -4.29 3.82
N ALA A 208 -8.77 -4.06 4.63
CA ALA A 208 -8.73 -4.27 6.09
C ALA A 208 -8.53 -5.74 6.48
N CYS A 209 -8.92 -6.68 5.62
CA CYS A 209 -8.75 -8.12 5.86
C CYS A 209 -7.29 -8.59 5.82
N GLU A 210 -6.39 -7.85 5.18
CA GLU A 210 -5.00 -8.29 4.97
C GLU A 210 -4.12 -8.20 6.25
N SER A 211 -4.47 -7.34 7.21
CA SER A 211 -3.70 -7.25 8.47
C SER A 211 -4.43 -6.48 9.58
N LYS A 212 -4.08 -6.78 10.84
CA LYS A 212 -4.59 -6.03 12.01
C LYS A 212 -4.33 -4.53 11.90
N GLN A 213 -3.17 -4.11 11.40
CA GLN A 213 -2.83 -2.70 11.23
C GLN A 213 -3.78 -2.00 10.24
N ARG A 214 -4.06 -2.63 9.08
CA ARG A 214 -4.97 -2.09 8.07
C ARG A 214 -6.40 -2.05 8.58
N LYS A 215 -6.83 -3.08 9.34
CA LYS A 215 -8.12 -3.08 10.02
C LYS A 215 -8.24 -1.91 10.99
N THR A 216 -7.25 -1.70 11.86
CA THR A 216 -7.24 -0.57 12.80
C THR A 216 -7.28 0.77 12.06
N GLU A 217 -6.52 0.90 10.98
CA GLU A 217 -6.51 2.11 10.15
C GLU A 217 -7.89 2.37 9.51
N TRP A 218 -8.55 1.33 9.04
CA TRP A 218 -9.91 1.44 8.51
C TRP A 218 -10.92 1.88 9.59
N LEU A 219 -10.86 1.31 10.79
CA LEU A 219 -11.75 1.70 11.90
C LEU A 219 -11.63 3.19 12.26
N HIS A 220 -10.42 3.76 12.16
CA HIS A 220 -10.19 5.18 12.43
C HIS A 220 -10.61 6.10 11.28
N ASN A 221 -10.44 5.69 10.04
CA ASN A 221 -10.53 6.60 8.88
C ASN A 221 -11.64 6.24 7.89
N GLY A 222 -12.11 5.00 7.87
CA GLY A 222 -12.94 4.48 6.77
C GLY A 222 -12.18 4.37 5.46
N CYS A 223 -12.90 4.53 4.34
CA CYS A 223 -12.32 4.44 3.00
C CYS A 223 -11.52 5.71 2.62
N ASN A 224 -11.97 6.89 3.04
CA ASN A 224 -11.39 8.17 2.66
C ASN A 224 -10.81 8.88 3.89
N ALA A 225 -9.50 9.03 3.93
CA ALA A 225 -8.75 9.68 5.00
C ALA A 225 -8.31 11.09 4.54
N PHE A 226 -9.25 12.02 4.45
CA PHE A 226 -9.00 13.36 3.93
C PHE A 226 -8.47 14.36 4.98
N ASP A 227 -8.74 14.10 6.24
CA ASP A 227 -8.41 15.00 7.36
C ASP A 227 -7.01 14.74 7.94
N LYS A 228 -6.21 13.93 7.25
CA LYS A 228 -4.81 13.66 7.61
C LYS A 228 -3.87 14.63 6.91
N GLY A 229 -2.69 14.85 7.51
CA GLY A 229 -1.62 15.63 6.88
C GLY A 229 -1.13 15.06 5.54
N GLU A 230 -1.32 13.76 5.28
CA GLU A 230 -1.13 13.08 4.00
C GLU A 230 -2.47 12.42 3.61
N PRO A 231 -3.37 13.11 2.90
CA PRO A 231 -4.67 12.56 2.53
C PRO A 231 -4.53 11.39 1.55
N SER A 232 -5.47 10.44 1.66
CA SER A 232 -5.51 9.27 0.78
C SER A 232 -6.91 8.68 0.71
N SER A 233 -7.18 7.93 -0.36
CA SER A 233 -8.41 7.16 -0.54
C SER A 233 -8.09 5.67 -0.66
N GLN A 234 -8.89 4.84 0.00
CA GLN A 234 -8.81 3.37 -0.04
C GLN A 234 -10.19 2.78 -0.32
N PRO A 235 -10.71 2.95 -1.55
CA PRO A 235 -12.11 2.69 -1.86
C PRO A 235 -12.54 1.24 -1.69
N ILE A 236 -11.61 0.28 -1.86
CA ILE A 236 -11.86 -1.16 -1.69
C ILE A 236 -11.42 -1.67 -0.31
N SER A 237 -11.18 -0.79 0.66
CA SER A 237 -10.60 -1.18 1.95
C SER A 237 -11.49 -2.09 2.80
N PHE A 238 -12.79 -2.12 2.56
CA PHE A 238 -13.74 -3.02 3.20
C PHE A 238 -14.00 -4.32 2.42
N TRP A 239 -13.41 -4.50 1.23
CA TRP A 239 -13.53 -5.72 0.46
C TRP A 239 -12.78 -6.89 1.11
N THR A 240 -13.16 -8.09 0.69
CA THR A 240 -12.45 -9.34 0.98
C THR A 240 -11.65 -9.80 -0.24
N GLU A 241 -10.76 -10.76 -0.06
CA GLU A 241 -10.01 -11.33 -1.18
C GLU A 241 -10.93 -12.00 -2.21
N ASN A 242 -12.00 -12.68 -1.74
CA ASN A 242 -12.99 -13.30 -2.61
C ASN A 242 -13.72 -12.27 -3.49
N ASP A 243 -14.04 -11.09 -2.96
CA ASP A 243 -14.66 -10.02 -3.76
C ASP A 243 -13.77 -9.57 -4.91
N VAL A 244 -12.45 -9.48 -4.65
CA VAL A 244 -11.48 -9.11 -5.70
C VAL A 244 -11.40 -10.20 -6.77
N LEU A 245 -11.33 -11.47 -6.38
CA LEU A 245 -11.29 -12.59 -7.32
C LEU A 245 -12.59 -12.70 -8.13
N GLU A 246 -13.73 -12.56 -7.47
CA GLU A 246 -15.05 -12.55 -8.13
C GLU A 246 -15.15 -11.39 -9.13
N TYR A 247 -14.65 -10.19 -8.77
CA TYR A 247 -14.65 -9.04 -9.67
C TYR A 247 -13.80 -9.30 -10.91
N LEU A 248 -12.57 -9.79 -10.74
CA LEU A 248 -11.67 -10.12 -11.86
C LEU A 248 -12.31 -11.12 -12.82
N TYR A 249 -12.92 -12.17 -12.28
CA TYR A 249 -13.59 -13.21 -13.07
C TYR A 249 -14.82 -12.66 -13.82
N ARG A 250 -15.70 -11.93 -13.12
CA ARG A 250 -16.98 -11.44 -13.70
C ARG A 250 -16.78 -10.34 -14.75
N PHE A 251 -15.78 -9.52 -14.58
CA PHE A 251 -15.53 -8.36 -15.44
C PHE A 251 -14.34 -8.52 -16.39
N ASP A 252 -13.72 -9.68 -16.40
CA ASP A 252 -12.57 -10.01 -17.27
C ASP A 252 -11.49 -8.92 -17.21
N VAL A 253 -10.95 -8.71 -15.99
CA VAL A 253 -9.96 -7.66 -15.68
C VAL A 253 -8.57 -8.26 -15.47
#